data_815d319aa42362043feeddaf9c4f7440
#
_entry.id   815d319aa42362043feeddaf9c4f7440
#
_cell.length_a   1.000
_cell.length_b   1.000
_cell.length_c   1.000
_cell.angle_alpha   90.00
_cell.angle_beta   90.00
_cell.angle_gamma   90.00
#
_symmetry.space_group_name_H-M   'P 1'
#
loop_
_entity.id
_entity.type
_entity.pdbx_description
1 polymer ?
#
loop_
_entity_poly.entity_id
_entity_poly.type
_entity_poly.pdbx_seq_one_letter_code
_entity_poly.pdbx_strand_id
1 'polypeptide(L)' 'MNERLKMVLKKKYEAEIEDAKYKIECYSQQELLIPDHADITGEVDKLLHQIGHAEEKMAVLELHYGKNKAKEIL' A
#
# COMPACT_ATOMS: atom_id res chain seq x y z
N MET A 1 -5.06 16.30 -13.03
CA MET A 1 -4.67 14.93 -13.42
C MET A 1 -5.86 14.28 -14.13
N ASN A 2 -5.63 13.64 -15.26
CA ASN A 2 -6.75 13.03 -15.95
C ASN A 2 -7.22 11.75 -15.25
N GLU A 3 -8.45 11.35 -15.54
CA GLU A 3 -9.09 10.24 -14.85
C GLU A 3 -8.38 8.89 -15.09
N ARG A 4 -7.85 8.72 -16.29
CA ARG A 4 -7.16 7.46 -16.60
C ARG A 4 -5.88 7.30 -15.79
N LEU A 5 -5.09 8.35 -15.72
CA LEU A 5 -3.85 8.31 -14.92
C LEU A 5 -4.17 8.09 -13.45
N LYS A 6 -5.19 8.76 -12.96
CA LYS A 6 -5.59 8.59 -11.55
C LYS A 6 -5.98 7.14 -11.27
N MET A 7 -6.72 6.52 -12.18
CA MET A 7 -7.12 5.13 -12.03
C MET A 7 -5.90 4.20 -12.03
N VAL A 8 -4.96 4.44 -12.92
CA VAL A 8 -3.75 3.62 -12.98
C VAL A 8 -2.95 3.71 -11.68
N LEU A 9 -2.79 4.92 -11.15
CA LEU A 9 -2.08 5.11 -9.89
C LEU A 9 -2.79 4.40 -8.73
N LYS A 10 -4.11 4.53 -8.68
CA LYS A 10 -4.89 3.88 -7.64
C LYS A 10 -4.71 2.36 -7.68
N LYS A 11 -4.77 1.79 -8.88
CA LYS A 11 -4.56 0.33 -9.03
C LYS A 11 -3.15 -0.06 -8.64
N LYS A 12 -2.18 0.77 -8.94
CA LYS A 12 -0.80 0.52 -8.55
C LYS A 12 -0.67 0.44 -7.04
N TYR A 13 -1.25 1.42 -6.33
CA TYR A 13 -1.15 1.45 -4.87
C TYR A 13 -1.93 0.29 -4.24
N GLU A 14 -3.10 -0.03 -4.78
CA GLU A 14 -3.86 -1.18 -4.30
C GLU A 14 -3.06 -2.48 -4.44
N ALA A 15 -2.36 -2.63 -5.56
CA ALA A 15 -1.52 -3.81 -5.79
C ALA A 15 -0.36 -3.86 -4.80
N GLU A 16 0.25 -2.73 -4.49
CA GLU A 16 1.34 -2.66 -3.53
C GLU A 16 0.88 -3.07 -2.13
N ILE A 17 -0.33 -2.65 -1.76
CA ILE A 17 -0.92 -3.03 -0.49
C ILE A 17 -1.17 -4.53 -0.43
N GLU A 18 -1.79 -5.08 -1.47
CA GLU A 18 -2.09 -6.51 -1.51
C GLU A 18 -0.83 -7.37 -1.54
N ASP A 19 0.20 -6.91 -2.26
CA ASP A 19 1.47 -7.61 -2.29
C ASP A 19 2.09 -7.69 -0.90
N ALA A 20 2.10 -6.57 -0.19
CA ALA A 20 2.66 -6.53 1.16
C ALA A 20 1.86 -7.40 2.13
N LYS A 21 0.54 -7.35 2.04
CA LYS A 21 -0.33 -8.17 2.89
C LYS A 21 -0.08 -9.65 2.65
N TYR A 22 0.08 -10.04 1.40
CA TYR A 22 0.37 -11.43 1.06
C TYR A 22 1.70 -11.88 1.67
N LYS A 23 2.73 -11.06 1.56
CA LYS A 23 4.04 -11.38 2.11
C LYS A 23 4.01 -11.49 3.63
N ILE A 24 3.28 -10.61 4.29
CA ILE A 24 3.12 -10.68 5.76
C ILE A 24 2.44 -11.99 6.13
N GLU A 25 1.42 -12.38 5.38
CA GLU A 25 0.73 -13.63 5.62
C GLU A 25 1.66 -14.83 5.48
N CYS A 26 2.51 -14.80 4.45
CA CYS A 26 3.49 -15.87 4.25
C CYS A 26 4.46 -15.98 5.42
N TYR A 27 4.95 -14.87 5.94
CA TYR A 27 5.83 -14.89 7.11
C TYR A 27 5.11 -15.48 8.32
N SER A 28 3.85 -15.10 8.52
CA SER A 28 3.08 -15.60 9.65
C SER A 28 2.85 -17.10 9.58
N GLN A 29 2.60 -17.64 8.39
CA GLN A 29 2.29 -19.03 8.20
C GLN A 29 3.51 -19.94 8.16
N GLN A 30 4.67 -19.39 7.79
CA GLN A 30 5.87 -20.15 7.56
C GLN A 30 6.95 -19.90 8.60
N GLU A 31 6.57 -19.37 9.75
CA GLU A 31 7.54 -19.00 10.78
C GLU A 31 8.44 -20.15 11.22
N LEU A 32 7.91 -21.38 11.19
CA LEU A 32 8.69 -22.56 11.59
C LEU A 32 9.70 -22.97 10.52
N LEU A 33 9.56 -22.48 9.31
CA LEU A 33 10.45 -22.80 8.20
C LEU A 33 11.48 -21.72 7.95
N ILE A 34 11.40 -20.61 8.69
CA ILE A 34 12.30 -19.49 8.51
C ILE A 34 13.58 -19.73 9.31
N PRO A 35 14.75 -19.51 8.71
CA PRO A 35 16.01 -19.71 9.41
C PRO A 35 16.10 -18.86 10.69
N ASP A 36 16.75 -19.37 11.70
CA ASP A 36 16.87 -18.71 12.98
C ASP A 36 17.45 -17.30 12.89
N HIS A 37 18.32 -17.07 11.93
CA HIS A 37 18.97 -15.76 11.79
C HIS A 37 18.13 -14.77 10.97
N ALA A 38 16.98 -15.16 10.49
CA ALA A 38 16.13 -14.25 9.70
C ALA A 38 15.52 -13.20 10.60
N ASP A 39 15.54 -11.95 10.14
CA ASP A 39 14.91 -10.83 10.85
C ASP A 39 13.46 -10.70 10.41
N ILE A 40 12.61 -11.55 10.92
CA ILE A 40 11.18 -11.56 10.55
C ILE A 40 10.52 -10.25 10.95
N THR A 41 10.81 -9.79 12.16
CA THR A 41 10.21 -8.54 12.65
C THR A 41 10.57 -7.36 11.76
N GLY A 42 11.83 -7.25 11.39
CA GLY A 42 12.28 -6.17 10.50
C GLY A 42 11.66 -6.26 9.14
N GLU A 43 11.53 -7.47 8.59
CA GLU A 43 10.94 -7.63 7.28
C GLU A 43 9.45 -7.29 7.28
N VAL A 44 8.71 -7.71 8.31
CA VAL A 44 7.30 -7.37 8.43
C VAL A 44 7.12 -5.86 8.63
N ASP A 45 8.01 -5.26 9.41
CA ASP A 45 7.96 -3.80 9.61
C ASP A 45 8.10 -3.04 8.28
N LYS A 46 9.00 -3.49 7.40
CA LYS A 46 9.16 -2.89 6.08
C LYS A 46 7.88 -3.02 5.25
N LEU A 47 7.23 -4.16 5.34
CA LEU A 47 5.99 -4.39 4.60
C LEU A 47 4.86 -3.52 5.11
N LEU A 48 4.77 -3.33 6.42
CA LEU A 48 3.80 -2.42 7.01
C LEU A 48 4.06 -0.98 6.54
N HIS A 49 5.33 -0.61 6.42
CA HIS A 49 5.72 0.69 5.90
C HIS A 49 5.26 0.86 4.46
N GLN A 50 5.39 -0.19 3.65
CA GLN A 50 4.94 -0.17 2.27
C GLN A 50 3.42 0.05 2.19
N ILE A 51 2.66 -0.64 3.05
CA ILE A 51 1.21 -0.45 3.11
C ILE A 51 0.88 0.99 3.50
N GLY A 52 1.54 1.49 4.54
CA GLY A 52 1.30 2.85 5.01
C GLY A 52 1.57 3.90 3.93
N HIS A 53 2.69 3.75 3.20
CA HIS A 53 3.02 4.68 2.12
C HIS A 53 2.00 4.63 1.00
N ALA A 54 1.56 3.43 0.62
CA ALA A 54 0.57 3.30 -0.45
C ALA A 54 -0.77 3.91 -0.04
N GLU A 55 -1.20 3.65 1.19
CA GLU A 55 -2.43 4.23 1.71
C GLU A 55 -2.37 5.75 1.79
N GLU A 56 -1.22 6.27 2.21
CA GLU A 56 -1.01 7.71 2.26
C GLU A 56 -1.11 8.34 0.88
N LYS A 57 -0.48 7.72 -0.11
CA LYS A 57 -0.55 8.23 -1.48
C LYS A 57 -1.98 8.19 -2.03
N MET A 58 -2.73 7.15 -1.70
CA MET A 58 -4.13 7.06 -2.12
C MET A 58 -4.95 8.18 -1.50
N ALA A 59 -4.70 8.47 -0.23
CA ALA A 59 -5.40 9.56 0.46
C ALA A 59 -5.07 10.91 -0.17
N VAL A 60 -3.79 11.14 -0.47
CA VAL A 60 -3.34 12.37 -1.11
C VAL A 60 -3.98 12.51 -2.50
N LEU A 61 -4.00 11.41 -3.24
CA LEU A 61 -4.59 11.39 -4.57
C LEU A 61 -6.07 11.77 -4.52
N GLU A 62 -6.80 11.21 -3.57
CA GLU A 62 -8.22 11.48 -3.44
C GLU A 62 -8.46 12.91 -2.94
N LEU A 63 -7.67 13.37 -1.99
CA LEU A 63 -7.84 14.70 -1.40
C LEU A 63 -7.60 15.80 -2.43
N HIS A 64 -6.54 15.67 -3.22
CA HIS A 64 -6.12 16.74 -4.12
C HIS A 64 -6.62 16.58 -5.55
N TYR A 65 -6.97 15.37 -5.96
CA TYR A 65 -7.34 15.08 -7.34
C TYR A 65 -8.63 14.28 -7.44
N GLY A 66 -9.41 14.21 -6.36
CA GLY A 66 -10.68 13.53 -6.37
C GLY A 66 -11.71 14.25 -7.24
N LYS A 67 -12.71 13.51 -7.69
CA LYS A 67 -13.71 14.04 -8.61
C LYS A 67 -14.47 15.26 -8.09
N ASN A 68 -14.69 15.30 -6.79
CA ASN A 68 -15.49 16.35 -6.18
C ASN A 68 -14.69 17.56 -5.75
N LYS A 69 -13.42 17.57 -6.06
CA LYS A 69 -12.51 18.62 -5.63
C LYS A 69 -13.00 20.02 -6.07
N ALA A 70 -13.39 20.13 -7.34
CA ALA A 70 -13.86 21.39 -7.87
C ALA A 70 -15.15 21.86 -7.22
N LYS A 71 -16.03 20.93 -6.89
CA LYS A 71 -17.29 21.25 -6.22
C LYS A 71 -17.07 21.75 -4.80
N GLU A 72 -16.09 21.21 -4.14
CA GLU A 72 -15.78 21.63 -2.76
C GLU A 72 -15.25 23.03 -2.68
N ILE A 73 -14.59 23.47 -3.73
CA ILE A 73 -14.04 24.82 -3.81
C ILE A 73 -15.12 25.85 -4.01
N LEU A 74 -16.15 25.48 -4.73
CA LEU A 74 -17.24 26.37 -5.04
C LEU A 74 -18.22 26.55 -3.89
#